data_8bc2c1874b9a8e1785a221f870c3e0d1
#
_entry.id   8bc2c1874b9a8e1785a221f870c3e0d1
#
_cell.length_a   1.000
_cell.length_b   1.000
_cell.length_c   1.000
_cell.angle_alpha   90.00
_cell.angle_beta   90.00
_cell.angle_gamma   90.00
#
_symmetry.space_group_name_H-M   'P 1'
#
loop_
_entity.id
_entity.type
_entity.pdbx_description
1 polymer ?
#
loop_
_entity_poly.entity_id
_entity_poly.type
_entity_poly.pdbx_seq_one_letter_code
_entity_poly.pdbx_strand_id
1 'polypeptide(L)'
;MPDAPADQASVSLLTADLASAHKLMQEGKFDQAIGDLQSLQASHPEAKGLDLELGTAYYKKSDFPKAIEYLKKASAADPNNGEATQLLGLSYYLGGHPAEAIPLLEKVQGWYSRANVDAAYILGICYIQTKDYPRARAAFARMFDVPPDSAAAYMFTARMLLRQEFDPVAEEYAQKAAAVDPKLPLVHFLLGELYLYKSRVPEAIAEFQKELTINPGHAQTYYKLADAYSRIQKFEDAERLLQRSIWLDATSTGPYILMGKVLEKKGEFELAVRALQRAATMDPNNPTTHHLLGQAYRDMGKKEEAESELKLAEQLQSQQSSHP
;
A
#
# COMPACT_ATOMS: atom_id res chain seq x y z
N MET A 1 -27.80 -56.82 -11.53
CA MET A 1 -26.33 -56.88 -11.59
C MET A 1 -25.82 -55.44 -11.55
N PRO A 2 -24.93 -55.10 -10.67
CA PRO A 2 -24.53 -53.70 -10.43
C PRO A 2 -23.51 -53.25 -11.44
N ASP A 3 -23.83 -52.14 -12.11
CA ASP A 3 -22.90 -51.34 -12.88
C ASP A 3 -22.05 -50.49 -11.90
N ALA A 4 -20.87 -50.95 -11.53
CA ALA A 4 -19.98 -50.18 -10.67
C ALA A 4 -18.49 -50.54 -10.74
N PRO A 5 -17.84 -50.45 -11.90
CA PRO A 5 -16.40 -50.11 -11.88
C PRO A 5 -16.00 -48.91 -12.77
N ALA A 6 -16.82 -48.46 -13.72
CA ALA A 6 -16.44 -47.37 -14.64
C ALA A 6 -16.50 -46.00 -13.94
N ASP A 7 -17.39 -45.77 -13.02
CA ASP A 7 -17.60 -44.49 -12.33
C ASP A 7 -16.50 -44.19 -11.31
N GLN A 8 -15.98 -45.20 -10.59
CA GLN A 8 -14.90 -45.02 -9.62
C GLN A 8 -13.53 -44.75 -10.29
N ALA A 9 -13.27 -45.31 -11.46
CA ALA A 9 -12.04 -45.09 -12.20
C ALA A 9 -12.01 -43.68 -12.83
N SER A 10 -13.13 -43.18 -13.34
CA SER A 10 -13.24 -41.82 -13.89
C SER A 10 -13.15 -40.75 -12.81
N VAL A 11 -13.74 -40.96 -11.63
CA VAL A 11 -13.61 -40.07 -10.47
C VAL A 11 -12.17 -40.03 -9.94
N SER A 12 -11.46 -41.18 -9.94
CA SER A 12 -10.07 -41.26 -9.51
C SER A 12 -9.10 -40.54 -10.47
N LEU A 13 -9.34 -40.61 -11.78
CA LEU A 13 -8.58 -39.86 -12.80
C LEU A 13 -8.80 -38.36 -12.69
N LEU A 14 -10.04 -37.91 -12.56
CA LEU A 14 -10.39 -36.51 -12.38
C LEU A 14 -9.70 -35.89 -11.15
N THR A 15 -9.67 -36.61 -10.04
CA THR A 15 -9.01 -36.14 -8.81
C THR A 15 -7.48 -36.05 -8.96
N ALA A 16 -6.86 -36.97 -9.69
CA ALA A 16 -5.43 -36.93 -9.97
C ALA A 16 -5.03 -35.77 -10.88
N ASP A 17 -5.84 -35.50 -11.93
CA ASP A 17 -5.59 -34.41 -12.87
C ASP A 17 -5.81 -33.03 -12.20
N LEU A 18 -6.81 -32.88 -11.33
CA LEU A 18 -6.98 -31.70 -10.52
C LEU A 18 -5.80 -31.47 -9.55
N ALA A 19 -5.29 -32.51 -8.91
CA ALA A 19 -4.12 -32.42 -8.04
C ALA A 19 -2.86 -32.01 -8.81
N SER A 20 -2.72 -32.47 -10.07
CA SER A 20 -1.64 -32.03 -10.96
C SER A 20 -1.75 -30.54 -11.31
N ALA A 21 -2.94 -30.08 -11.67
CA ALA A 21 -3.18 -28.67 -11.95
C ALA A 21 -2.92 -27.76 -10.73
N HIS A 22 -3.34 -28.19 -9.54
CA HIS A 22 -3.02 -27.48 -8.29
C HIS A 22 -1.52 -27.38 -8.03
N LYS A 23 -0.76 -28.45 -8.28
CA LYS A 23 0.69 -28.45 -8.15
C LYS A 23 1.33 -27.45 -9.12
N LEU A 24 0.91 -27.45 -10.38
CA LEU A 24 1.39 -26.49 -11.39
C LEU A 24 1.10 -25.04 -10.98
N MET A 25 -0.09 -24.78 -10.41
CA MET A 25 -0.43 -23.45 -9.88
C MET A 25 0.43 -23.03 -8.68
N GLN A 26 0.83 -23.99 -7.81
CA GLN A 26 1.77 -23.71 -6.71
C GLN A 26 3.19 -23.43 -7.21
N GLU A 27 3.59 -24.07 -8.31
CA GLU A 27 4.88 -23.85 -8.97
C GLU A 27 4.91 -22.57 -9.84
N GLY A 28 3.80 -21.82 -9.94
CA GLY A 28 3.67 -20.65 -10.80
C GLY A 28 3.53 -20.94 -12.30
N LYS A 29 3.32 -22.21 -12.68
CA LYS A 29 3.17 -22.66 -14.07
C LYS A 29 1.72 -22.53 -14.54
N PHE A 30 1.18 -21.31 -14.50
CA PHE A 30 -0.25 -21.06 -14.72
C PHE A 30 -0.73 -21.47 -16.11
N ASP A 31 0.08 -21.25 -17.17
CA ASP A 31 -0.30 -21.61 -18.54
C ASP A 31 -0.46 -23.11 -18.72
N GLN A 32 0.40 -23.91 -18.09
CA GLN A 32 0.30 -25.36 -18.12
C GLN A 32 -0.93 -25.84 -17.34
N ALA A 33 -1.14 -25.31 -16.14
CA ALA A 33 -2.33 -25.63 -15.34
C ALA A 33 -3.64 -25.32 -16.09
N ILE A 34 -3.70 -24.16 -16.75
CA ILE A 34 -4.86 -23.76 -17.57
C ILE A 34 -5.08 -24.72 -18.74
N GLY A 35 -4.00 -25.11 -19.45
CA GLY A 35 -4.08 -26.07 -20.55
C GLY A 35 -4.61 -27.43 -20.10
N ASP A 36 -4.11 -27.95 -18.98
CA ASP A 36 -4.56 -29.23 -18.41
C ASP A 36 -6.04 -29.13 -17.97
N LEU A 37 -6.43 -28.07 -17.27
CA LEU A 37 -7.83 -27.86 -16.85
C LEU A 37 -8.79 -27.70 -18.04
N GLN A 38 -8.39 -27.03 -19.13
CA GLN A 38 -9.20 -26.91 -20.33
C GLN A 38 -9.36 -28.26 -21.06
N SER A 39 -8.30 -29.05 -21.11
CA SER A 39 -8.34 -30.40 -21.65
C SER A 39 -9.28 -31.30 -20.84
N LEU A 40 -9.21 -31.17 -19.53
CA LEU A 40 -10.09 -31.87 -18.60
C LEU A 40 -11.56 -31.45 -18.77
N GLN A 41 -11.82 -30.14 -18.93
CA GLN A 41 -13.16 -29.62 -19.18
C GLN A 41 -13.74 -30.12 -20.54
N ALA A 42 -12.88 -30.24 -21.54
CA ALA A 42 -13.31 -30.77 -22.84
C ALA A 42 -13.65 -32.25 -22.82
N SER A 43 -12.91 -33.07 -22.02
CA SER A 43 -13.16 -34.50 -21.87
C SER A 43 -14.27 -34.84 -20.87
N HIS A 44 -14.51 -33.96 -19.88
CA HIS A 44 -15.49 -34.14 -18.81
C HIS A 44 -16.33 -32.87 -18.62
N PRO A 45 -17.17 -32.49 -19.57
CA PRO A 45 -17.95 -31.24 -19.50
C PRO A 45 -18.96 -31.20 -18.34
N GLU A 46 -19.32 -32.37 -17.80
CA GLU A 46 -20.22 -32.53 -16.65
C GLU A 46 -19.49 -32.40 -15.29
N ALA A 47 -18.15 -32.36 -15.28
CA ALA A 47 -17.38 -32.33 -14.05
C ALA A 47 -17.56 -31.00 -13.32
N LYS A 48 -18.06 -31.09 -12.09
CA LYS A 48 -18.32 -29.93 -11.26
C LYS A 48 -17.02 -29.34 -10.70
N GLY A 49 -16.96 -28.03 -10.58
CA GLY A 49 -15.84 -27.32 -9.97
C GLY A 49 -14.75 -26.86 -10.96
N LEU A 50 -14.70 -27.35 -12.20
CA LEU A 50 -13.69 -26.96 -13.19
C LEU A 50 -13.70 -25.47 -13.50
N ASP A 51 -14.88 -24.85 -13.54
CA ASP A 51 -14.97 -23.39 -13.74
C ASP A 51 -14.35 -22.60 -12.58
N LEU A 52 -14.45 -23.11 -11.35
CA LEU A 52 -13.77 -22.50 -10.19
C LEU A 52 -12.25 -22.62 -10.31
N GLU A 53 -11.76 -23.79 -10.68
CA GLU A 53 -10.32 -24.06 -10.86
C GLU A 53 -9.73 -23.22 -12.01
N LEU A 54 -10.40 -23.17 -13.15
CA LEU A 54 -10.01 -22.31 -14.27
C LEU A 54 -10.03 -20.83 -13.89
N GLY A 55 -11.08 -20.40 -13.22
CA GLY A 55 -11.19 -19.04 -12.71
C GLY A 55 -10.08 -18.68 -11.73
N THR A 56 -9.73 -19.60 -10.84
CA THR A 56 -8.62 -19.45 -9.88
C THR A 56 -7.25 -19.40 -10.59
N ALA A 57 -7.03 -20.25 -11.60
CA ALA A 57 -5.80 -20.25 -12.39
C ALA A 57 -5.61 -18.94 -13.16
N TYR A 58 -6.67 -18.44 -13.79
CA TYR A 58 -6.64 -17.15 -14.49
C TYR A 58 -6.46 -15.97 -13.52
N TYR A 59 -7.10 -16.01 -12.34
CA TYR A 59 -6.88 -15.01 -11.28
C TYR A 59 -5.42 -14.95 -10.84
N LYS A 60 -4.80 -16.11 -10.57
CA LYS A 60 -3.38 -16.21 -10.19
C LYS A 60 -2.44 -15.74 -11.31
N LYS A 61 -2.82 -15.95 -12.58
CA LYS A 61 -2.11 -15.45 -13.76
C LYS A 61 -2.30 -13.94 -13.96
N SER A 62 -3.20 -13.29 -13.22
CA SER A 62 -3.63 -11.89 -13.40
C SER A 62 -4.38 -11.62 -14.71
N ASP A 63 -4.96 -12.65 -15.35
CA ASP A 63 -5.89 -12.51 -16.46
C ASP A 63 -7.31 -12.34 -15.92
N PHE A 64 -7.58 -11.15 -15.38
CA PHE A 64 -8.85 -10.87 -14.69
C PHE A 64 -10.09 -10.98 -15.60
N PRO A 65 -10.06 -10.58 -16.89
CA PRO A 65 -11.22 -10.80 -17.78
C PRO A 65 -11.64 -12.26 -17.87
N LYS A 66 -10.69 -13.19 -18.05
CA LYS A 66 -10.98 -14.63 -18.08
C LYS A 66 -11.33 -15.19 -16.72
N ALA A 67 -10.67 -14.73 -15.65
CA ALA A 67 -11.03 -15.09 -14.30
C ALA A 67 -12.51 -14.76 -14.01
N ILE A 68 -12.95 -13.55 -14.37
CA ILE A 68 -14.34 -13.11 -14.21
C ILE A 68 -15.30 -14.02 -15.00
N GLU A 69 -14.95 -14.37 -16.23
CA GLU A 69 -15.78 -15.26 -17.06
C GLU A 69 -16.05 -16.61 -16.40
N TYR A 70 -14.98 -17.29 -15.97
CA TYR A 70 -15.09 -18.62 -15.36
C TYR A 70 -15.68 -18.57 -13.95
N LEU A 71 -15.29 -17.60 -13.12
CA LEU A 71 -15.83 -17.45 -11.78
C LEU A 71 -17.30 -17.07 -11.76
N LYS A 72 -17.82 -16.37 -12.77
CA LYS A 72 -19.27 -16.17 -12.97
C LYS A 72 -20.00 -17.50 -13.17
N LYS A 73 -19.45 -18.39 -14.00
CA LYS A 73 -20.03 -19.72 -14.23
C LYS A 73 -20.02 -20.53 -12.94
N ALA A 74 -18.89 -20.53 -12.22
CA ALA A 74 -18.77 -21.22 -10.93
C ALA A 74 -19.76 -20.68 -9.88
N SER A 75 -19.89 -19.35 -9.74
CA SER A 75 -20.83 -18.72 -8.82
C SER A 75 -22.29 -18.91 -9.22
N ALA A 76 -22.59 -19.05 -10.49
CA ALA A 76 -23.95 -19.37 -10.99
C ALA A 76 -24.31 -20.83 -10.70
N ALA A 77 -23.35 -21.76 -10.80
CA ALA A 77 -23.55 -23.18 -10.50
C ALA A 77 -23.73 -23.44 -9.01
N ASP A 78 -23.01 -22.71 -8.15
CA ASP A 78 -23.17 -22.74 -6.70
C ASP A 78 -23.15 -21.32 -6.11
N PRO A 79 -24.31 -20.68 -5.95
CA PRO A 79 -24.41 -19.32 -5.42
C PRO A 79 -23.94 -19.17 -3.96
N ASN A 80 -23.76 -20.26 -3.24
CA ASN A 80 -23.29 -20.26 -1.85
C ASN A 80 -21.79 -20.58 -1.73
N ASN A 81 -21.10 -20.82 -2.82
CA ASN A 81 -19.67 -21.02 -2.85
C ASN A 81 -18.94 -19.72 -2.48
N GLY A 82 -18.39 -19.69 -1.26
CA GLY A 82 -17.70 -18.53 -0.70
C GLY A 82 -16.42 -18.18 -1.46
N GLU A 83 -15.67 -19.18 -1.88
CA GLU A 83 -14.42 -19.01 -2.61
C GLU A 83 -14.69 -18.44 -4.00
N ALA A 84 -15.61 -19.01 -4.76
CA ALA A 84 -16.00 -18.50 -6.08
C ALA A 84 -16.48 -17.04 -6.00
N THR A 85 -17.33 -16.72 -5.01
CA THR A 85 -17.86 -15.38 -4.82
C THR A 85 -16.76 -14.38 -4.43
N GLN A 86 -15.86 -14.78 -3.53
CA GLN A 86 -14.74 -13.93 -3.10
C GLN A 86 -13.76 -13.67 -4.24
N LEU A 87 -13.33 -14.72 -4.95
CA LEU A 87 -12.41 -14.59 -6.08
C LEU A 87 -13.01 -13.78 -7.22
N LEU A 88 -14.33 -13.93 -7.48
CA LEU A 88 -15.03 -13.11 -8.47
C LEU A 88 -15.02 -11.62 -8.06
N GLY A 89 -15.33 -11.32 -6.80
CA GLY A 89 -15.27 -9.94 -6.28
C GLY A 89 -13.87 -9.33 -6.38
N LEU A 90 -12.83 -10.11 -6.02
CA LEU A 90 -11.43 -9.68 -6.14
C LEU A 90 -11.00 -9.51 -7.60
N SER A 91 -11.45 -10.39 -8.50
CA SER A 91 -11.17 -10.29 -9.94
C SER A 91 -11.78 -9.04 -10.56
N TYR A 92 -12.99 -8.67 -10.14
CA TYR A 92 -13.61 -7.41 -10.56
C TYR A 92 -12.84 -6.20 -10.05
N TYR A 93 -12.43 -6.20 -8.77
CA TYR A 93 -11.64 -5.10 -8.20
C TYR A 93 -10.31 -4.91 -8.94
N LEU A 94 -9.55 -6.00 -9.11
CA LEU A 94 -8.25 -5.97 -9.79
C LEU A 94 -8.37 -5.70 -11.29
N GLY A 95 -9.50 -6.04 -11.90
CA GLY A 95 -9.85 -5.71 -13.28
C GLY A 95 -10.33 -4.27 -13.47
N GLY A 96 -10.37 -3.44 -12.41
CA GLY A 96 -10.80 -2.04 -12.50
C GLY A 96 -12.33 -1.84 -12.48
N HIS A 97 -13.08 -2.79 -11.98
CA HIS A 97 -14.54 -2.78 -11.89
C HIS A 97 -15.04 -2.77 -10.44
N PRO A 98 -14.76 -1.71 -9.65
CA PRO A 98 -15.07 -1.69 -8.22
C PRO A 98 -16.58 -1.73 -7.92
N ALA A 99 -17.43 -1.20 -8.80
CA ALA A 99 -18.86 -1.22 -8.60
C ALA A 99 -19.45 -2.64 -8.65
N GLU A 100 -18.93 -3.48 -9.53
CA GLU A 100 -19.31 -4.88 -9.68
C GLU A 100 -18.74 -5.76 -8.56
N ALA A 101 -17.60 -5.37 -7.99
CA ALA A 101 -16.97 -6.07 -6.87
C ALA A 101 -17.78 -5.93 -5.56
N ILE A 102 -18.38 -4.75 -5.32
CA ILE A 102 -19.08 -4.40 -4.07
C ILE A 102 -20.11 -5.45 -3.64
N PRO A 103 -21.14 -5.80 -4.44
CA PRO A 103 -22.19 -6.71 -3.98
C PRO A 103 -21.67 -8.12 -3.66
N LEU A 104 -20.61 -8.55 -4.33
CA LEU A 104 -19.99 -9.86 -4.08
C LEU A 104 -19.21 -9.86 -2.76
N LEU A 105 -18.41 -8.81 -2.53
CA LEU A 105 -17.64 -8.68 -1.29
C LEU A 105 -18.51 -8.40 -0.08
N GLU A 106 -19.63 -7.67 -0.22
CA GLU A 106 -20.66 -7.53 0.82
C GLU A 106 -21.26 -8.88 1.21
N LYS A 107 -21.58 -9.70 0.19
CA LYS A 107 -22.11 -11.05 0.40
C LYS A 107 -21.11 -11.93 1.18
N VAL A 108 -19.82 -11.91 0.79
CA VAL A 108 -18.74 -12.61 1.52
C VAL A 108 -18.66 -12.14 2.97
N GLN A 109 -18.71 -10.83 3.21
CA GLN A 109 -18.68 -10.27 4.56
C GLN A 109 -19.91 -10.72 5.40
N GLY A 110 -21.06 -10.92 4.76
CA GLY A 110 -22.30 -11.38 5.41
C GLY A 110 -22.23 -12.84 5.92
N TRP A 111 -21.37 -13.67 5.34
CA TRP A 111 -21.23 -15.08 5.74
C TRP A 111 -20.39 -15.31 7.00
N TYR A 112 -19.62 -14.33 7.44
CA TYR A 112 -18.73 -14.44 8.58
C TYR A 112 -19.19 -13.57 9.75
N SER A 113 -19.20 -14.14 10.95
CA SER A 113 -19.52 -13.42 12.19
C SER A 113 -18.43 -12.38 12.53
N ARG A 114 -17.17 -12.69 12.17
CA ARG A 114 -16.07 -11.74 12.21
C ARG A 114 -15.73 -11.28 10.78
N ALA A 115 -15.12 -10.08 10.66
CA ALA A 115 -14.73 -9.58 9.36
C ALA A 115 -13.72 -10.53 8.69
N ASN A 116 -13.97 -10.86 7.41
CA ASN A 116 -12.90 -11.31 6.54
C ASN A 116 -12.07 -10.05 6.22
N VAL A 117 -10.89 -9.94 6.83
CA VAL A 117 -10.08 -8.72 6.82
C VAL A 117 -9.74 -8.28 5.39
N ASP A 118 -9.33 -9.23 4.54
CA ASP A 118 -8.95 -8.93 3.16
C ASP A 118 -10.14 -8.43 2.35
N ALA A 119 -11.28 -9.12 2.44
CA ALA A 119 -12.49 -8.70 1.74
C ALA A 119 -13.04 -7.37 2.28
N ALA A 120 -12.93 -7.11 3.60
CA ALA A 120 -13.35 -5.83 4.19
C ALA A 120 -12.45 -4.67 3.74
N TYR A 121 -11.14 -4.91 3.63
CA TYR A 121 -10.19 -3.92 3.12
C TYR A 121 -10.50 -3.55 1.67
N ILE A 122 -10.61 -4.56 0.80
CA ILE A 122 -10.90 -4.34 -0.63
C ILE A 122 -12.27 -3.70 -0.82
N LEU A 123 -13.28 -4.13 -0.06
CA LEU A 123 -14.61 -3.50 -0.07
C LEU A 123 -14.54 -2.02 0.30
N GLY A 124 -13.76 -1.68 1.33
CA GLY A 124 -13.53 -0.28 1.71
C GLY A 124 -12.88 0.53 0.59
N ILE A 125 -11.89 -0.04 -0.12
CA ILE A 125 -11.26 0.61 -1.28
C ILE A 125 -12.25 0.78 -2.43
N CYS A 126 -13.05 -0.25 -2.75
CA CYS A 126 -14.10 -0.15 -3.76
C CYS A 126 -15.10 0.97 -3.46
N TYR A 127 -15.50 1.14 -2.18
CA TYR A 127 -16.35 2.26 -1.78
C TYR A 127 -15.67 3.62 -1.90
N ILE A 128 -14.36 3.72 -1.64
CA ILE A 128 -13.60 4.96 -1.91
C ILE A 128 -13.66 5.29 -3.41
N GLN A 129 -13.36 4.31 -4.28
CA GLN A 129 -13.34 4.50 -5.73
C GLN A 129 -14.73 4.85 -6.29
N THR A 130 -15.80 4.34 -5.68
CA THR A 130 -17.18 4.69 -6.03
C THR A 130 -17.72 5.89 -5.25
N LYS A 131 -16.88 6.57 -4.45
CA LYS A 131 -17.18 7.78 -3.65
C LYS A 131 -18.23 7.57 -2.56
N ASP A 132 -18.43 6.36 -2.10
CA ASP A 132 -19.27 6.05 -0.94
C ASP A 132 -18.44 5.98 0.34
N TYR A 133 -17.98 7.13 0.79
CA TYR A 133 -17.07 7.25 1.93
C TYR A 133 -17.67 6.76 3.27
N PRO A 134 -18.98 6.96 3.56
CA PRO A 134 -19.58 6.40 4.76
C PRO A 134 -19.52 4.86 4.81
N ARG A 135 -19.81 4.18 3.69
CA ARG A 135 -19.69 2.71 3.63
C ARG A 135 -18.23 2.25 3.63
N ALA A 136 -17.31 3.01 3.01
CA ALA A 136 -15.88 2.74 3.13
C ALA A 136 -15.43 2.72 4.59
N ARG A 137 -15.82 3.74 5.38
CA ARG A 137 -15.50 3.82 6.80
C ARG A 137 -16.10 2.67 7.59
N ALA A 138 -17.34 2.29 7.31
CA ALA A 138 -17.98 1.16 7.97
C ALA A 138 -17.25 -0.18 7.66
N ALA A 139 -16.80 -0.37 6.42
CA ALA A 139 -16.03 -1.55 6.04
C ALA A 139 -14.67 -1.61 6.78
N PHE A 140 -13.94 -0.50 6.86
CA PHE A 140 -12.68 -0.41 7.61
C PHE A 140 -12.89 -0.56 9.12
N ALA A 141 -13.94 0.04 9.68
CA ALA A 141 -14.29 -0.11 11.08
C ALA A 141 -14.52 -1.59 11.45
N ARG A 142 -15.25 -2.31 10.61
CA ARG A 142 -15.48 -3.75 10.77
C ARG A 142 -14.19 -4.57 10.73
N MET A 143 -13.21 -4.15 9.89
CA MET A 143 -11.90 -4.82 9.80
C MET A 143 -11.14 -4.80 11.14
N PHE A 144 -11.29 -3.72 11.91
CA PHE A 144 -10.62 -3.53 13.21
C PHE A 144 -11.52 -3.80 14.42
N ASP A 145 -12.76 -4.25 14.19
CA ASP A 145 -13.76 -4.48 15.24
C ASP A 145 -13.98 -3.22 16.12
N VAL A 146 -14.09 -2.07 15.48
CA VAL A 146 -14.36 -0.79 16.13
C VAL A 146 -15.68 -0.18 15.63
N PRO A 147 -16.33 0.70 16.43
CA PRO A 147 -17.50 1.42 15.97
C PRO A 147 -17.19 2.27 14.72
N PRO A 148 -18.10 2.31 13.71
CA PRO A 148 -17.87 3.12 12.51
C PRO A 148 -17.63 4.61 12.79
N ASP A 149 -18.23 5.16 13.84
CA ASP A 149 -18.07 6.57 14.22
C ASP A 149 -16.93 6.82 15.23
N SER A 150 -16.05 5.83 15.44
CA SER A 150 -14.86 6.00 16.26
C SER A 150 -13.79 6.85 15.57
N ALA A 151 -12.96 7.52 16.37
CA ALA A 151 -11.82 8.27 15.86
C ALA A 151 -10.86 7.38 15.03
N ALA A 152 -10.64 6.14 15.46
CA ALA A 152 -9.81 5.17 14.73
C ALA A 152 -10.38 4.87 13.33
N ALA A 153 -11.70 4.66 13.20
CA ALA A 153 -12.34 4.42 11.91
C ALA A 153 -12.21 5.64 10.97
N TYR A 154 -12.43 6.84 11.49
CA TYR A 154 -12.22 8.08 10.73
C TYR A 154 -10.77 8.23 10.29
N MET A 155 -9.81 8.05 11.20
CA MET A 155 -8.38 8.19 10.89
C MET A 155 -7.91 7.19 9.85
N PHE A 156 -8.29 5.91 9.98
CA PHE A 156 -7.91 4.90 9.01
C PHE A 156 -8.49 5.21 7.63
N THR A 157 -9.76 5.63 7.58
CA THR A 157 -10.40 6.02 6.31
C THR A 157 -9.69 7.22 5.68
N ALA A 158 -9.33 8.24 6.48
CA ALA A 158 -8.56 9.38 6.01
C ALA A 158 -7.22 8.96 5.38
N ARG A 159 -6.50 8.03 6.01
CA ARG A 159 -5.24 7.51 5.45
C ARG A 159 -5.45 6.77 4.14
N MET A 160 -6.54 6.00 4.00
CA MET A 160 -6.84 5.29 2.76
C MET A 160 -7.26 6.26 1.65
N LEU A 161 -8.04 7.30 1.99
CA LEU A 161 -8.40 8.37 1.06
C LEU A 161 -7.16 9.11 0.55
N LEU A 162 -6.22 9.45 1.44
CA LEU A 162 -4.97 10.09 1.04
C LEU A 162 -4.16 9.21 0.08
N ARG A 163 -4.08 7.92 0.32
CA ARG A 163 -3.38 6.96 -0.57
C ARG A 163 -4.03 6.82 -1.95
N GLN A 164 -5.31 7.17 -2.08
CA GLN A 164 -6.08 7.16 -3.33
C GLN A 164 -6.23 8.57 -3.94
N GLU A 165 -5.45 9.55 -3.46
CA GLU A 165 -5.43 10.93 -3.95
C GLU A 165 -6.77 11.71 -3.78
N PHE A 166 -7.60 11.31 -2.81
CA PHE A 166 -8.84 12.01 -2.44
C PHE A 166 -8.63 13.02 -1.30
N ASP A 167 -7.68 13.95 -1.46
CA ASP A 167 -7.19 14.84 -0.41
C ASP A 167 -8.23 15.70 0.31
N PRO A 168 -9.24 16.34 -0.36
CA PRO A 168 -10.23 17.14 0.35
C PRO A 168 -11.04 16.33 1.34
N VAL A 169 -11.43 15.11 0.95
CA VAL A 169 -12.20 14.20 1.79
C VAL A 169 -11.31 13.58 2.87
N ALA A 170 -10.05 13.30 2.58
CA ALA A 170 -9.07 12.83 3.56
C ALA A 170 -8.90 13.85 4.71
N GLU A 171 -8.80 15.14 4.39
CA GLU A 171 -8.73 16.21 5.42
C GLU A 171 -9.98 16.25 6.30
N GLU A 172 -11.18 16.21 5.70
CA GLU A 172 -12.45 16.18 6.43
C GLU A 172 -12.50 15.01 7.43
N TYR A 173 -12.12 13.81 6.97
CA TYR A 173 -12.13 12.62 7.81
C TYR A 173 -11.07 12.65 8.90
N ALA A 174 -9.87 13.17 8.62
CA ALA A 174 -8.84 13.38 9.63
C ALA A 174 -9.27 14.40 10.70
N GLN A 175 -9.94 15.50 10.29
CA GLN A 175 -10.52 16.48 11.22
C GLN A 175 -11.61 15.85 12.08
N LYS A 176 -12.49 15.02 11.51
CA LYS A 176 -13.50 14.27 12.28
C LYS A 176 -12.85 13.33 13.29
N ALA A 177 -11.77 12.62 12.91
CA ALA A 177 -11.03 11.78 13.84
C ALA A 177 -10.49 12.58 15.03
N ALA A 178 -9.86 13.74 14.78
CA ALA A 178 -9.35 14.62 15.83
C ALA A 178 -10.46 15.25 16.68
N ALA A 179 -11.65 15.49 16.12
CA ALA A 179 -12.80 16.00 16.86
C ALA A 179 -13.41 14.95 17.80
N VAL A 180 -13.43 13.67 17.39
CA VAL A 180 -13.92 12.56 18.22
C VAL A 180 -12.94 12.21 19.34
N ASP A 181 -11.65 12.13 19.02
CA ASP A 181 -10.59 11.88 20.00
C ASP A 181 -9.33 12.71 19.67
N PRO A 182 -9.17 13.89 20.26
CA PRO A 182 -8.00 14.74 20.04
C PRO A 182 -6.70 14.18 20.63
N LYS A 183 -6.76 13.08 21.40
CA LYS A 183 -5.58 12.42 21.97
C LYS A 183 -5.24 11.10 21.27
N LEU A 184 -5.99 10.75 20.20
CA LEU A 184 -5.66 9.57 19.41
C LEU A 184 -4.26 9.72 18.80
N PRO A 185 -3.32 8.81 19.08
CA PRO A 185 -1.98 8.88 18.50
C PRO A 185 -2.01 8.90 16.98
N LEU A 186 -1.15 9.72 16.38
CA LEU A 186 -0.98 9.90 14.94
C LEU A 186 -2.12 10.63 14.20
N VAL A 187 -3.19 11.07 14.86
CA VAL A 187 -4.24 11.84 14.20
C VAL A 187 -3.72 13.24 13.82
N HIS A 188 -2.99 13.89 14.70
CA HIS A 188 -2.38 15.19 14.44
C HIS A 188 -1.17 15.07 13.49
N PHE A 189 -0.46 13.95 13.51
CA PHE A 189 0.57 13.66 12.53
C PHE A 189 -0.03 13.60 11.11
N LEU A 190 -1.12 12.87 10.92
CA LEU A 190 -1.83 12.78 9.64
C LEU A 190 -2.33 14.15 9.14
N LEU A 191 -2.93 14.96 10.02
CA LEU A 191 -3.35 16.33 9.69
C LEU A 191 -2.15 17.19 9.28
N GLY A 192 -1.03 17.09 10.00
CA GLY A 192 0.19 17.79 9.67
C GLY A 192 0.74 17.41 8.30
N GLU A 193 0.75 16.13 7.94
CA GLU A 193 1.16 15.66 6.60
C GLU A 193 0.22 16.20 5.51
N LEU A 194 -1.09 16.17 5.70
CA LEU A 194 -2.08 16.72 4.77
C LEU A 194 -1.88 18.22 4.57
N TYR A 195 -1.62 18.98 5.64
CA TYR A 195 -1.35 20.42 5.53
C TYR A 195 -0.02 20.72 4.85
N LEU A 196 1.04 19.94 5.10
CA LEU A 196 2.30 20.08 4.36
C LEU A 196 2.14 19.81 2.87
N TYR A 197 1.40 18.77 2.52
CA TYR A 197 1.09 18.44 1.13
C TYR A 197 0.37 19.61 0.43
N LYS A 198 -0.56 20.25 1.12
CA LYS A 198 -1.29 21.45 0.63
C LYS A 198 -0.50 22.76 0.80
N SER A 199 0.76 22.71 1.15
CA SER A 199 1.62 23.87 1.41
C SER A 199 1.10 24.82 2.51
N ARG A 200 0.25 24.31 3.39
CA ARG A 200 -0.27 25.02 4.57
C ARG A 200 0.67 24.83 5.76
N VAL A 201 1.87 25.40 5.62
CA VAL A 201 2.99 25.14 6.55
C VAL A 201 2.70 25.56 7.99
N PRO A 202 2.10 26.72 8.29
CA PRO A 202 1.78 27.11 9.67
C PRO A 202 0.84 26.12 10.38
N GLU A 203 -0.18 25.65 9.67
CA GLU A 203 -1.15 24.69 10.22
C GLU A 203 -0.47 23.32 10.42
N ALA A 204 0.39 22.89 9.50
CA ALA A 204 1.16 21.67 9.66
C ALA A 204 2.04 21.69 10.92
N ILE A 205 2.74 22.81 11.16
CA ILE A 205 3.55 23.01 12.37
C ILE A 205 2.69 22.85 13.62
N ALA A 206 1.52 23.51 13.67
CA ALA A 206 0.63 23.43 14.81
C ALA A 206 0.16 21.99 15.08
N GLU A 207 -0.18 21.23 14.04
CA GLU A 207 -0.63 19.85 14.20
C GLU A 207 0.53 18.91 14.62
N PHE A 208 1.71 19.03 14.04
CA PHE A 208 2.88 18.25 14.50
C PHE A 208 3.25 18.54 15.93
N GLN A 209 3.16 19.80 16.38
CA GLN A 209 3.40 20.15 17.79
C GLN A 209 2.38 19.50 18.73
N LYS A 210 1.08 19.44 18.35
CA LYS A 210 0.06 18.70 19.10
C LYS A 210 0.41 17.21 19.19
N GLU A 211 0.81 16.58 18.06
CA GLU A 211 1.22 15.18 18.09
C GLU A 211 2.37 14.93 19.05
N LEU A 212 3.36 15.81 19.09
CA LEU A 212 4.50 15.65 20.00
C LEU A 212 4.12 15.80 21.48
N THR A 213 2.99 16.46 21.81
CA THR A 213 2.48 16.46 23.21
C THR A 213 1.83 15.13 23.58
N ILE A 214 1.29 14.40 22.59
CA ILE A 214 0.64 13.09 22.77
C ILE A 214 1.68 11.99 22.70
N ASN A 215 2.57 12.06 21.72
CA ASN A 215 3.57 11.04 21.41
C ASN A 215 4.97 11.65 21.25
N PRO A 216 5.64 11.99 22.37
CA PRO A 216 6.96 12.65 22.37
C PRO A 216 8.10 11.73 21.87
N GLY A 217 7.85 10.44 21.68
CA GLY A 217 8.82 9.47 21.14
C GLY A 217 8.70 9.23 19.63
N HIS A 218 7.77 9.87 18.92
CA HIS A 218 7.55 9.61 17.51
C HIS A 218 8.57 10.33 16.61
N ALA A 219 9.64 9.65 16.24
CA ALA A 219 10.76 10.20 15.45
C ALA A 219 10.31 10.88 14.16
N GLN A 220 9.33 10.28 13.45
CA GLN A 220 8.84 10.78 12.18
C GLN A 220 8.15 12.15 12.32
N THR A 221 7.49 12.42 13.44
CA THR A 221 6.88 13.75 13.70
C THR A 221 7.95 14.83 13.82
N TYR A 222 9.07 14.55 14.51
CA TYR A 222 10.20 15.48 14.57
C TYR A 222 10.77 15.77 13.18
N TYR A 223 10.95 14.72 12.36
CA TYR A 223 11.43 14.87 10.99
C TYR A 223 10.49 15.75 10.13
N LYS A 224 9.19 15.48 10.16
CA LYS A 224 8.19 16.25 9.38
C LYS A 224 8.03 17.69 9.90
N LEU A 225 8.14 17.89 11.21
CA LEU A 225 8.16 19.23 11.79
C LEU A 225 9.42 20.00 11.38
N ALA A 226 10.56 19.33 11.31
CA ALA A 226 11.81 19.91 10.78
C ALA A 226 11.70 20.30 9.31
N ASP A 227 11.07 19.46 8.46
CA ASP A 227 10.77 19.81 7.08
C ASP A 227 9.91 21.08 7.00
N ALA A 228 8.85 21.16 7.84
CA ALA A 228 8.01 22.35 7.91
C ALA A 228 8.79 23.61 8.29
N TYR A 229 9.66 23.55 9.30
CA TYR A 229 10.52 24.67 9.68
C TYR A 229 11.55 25.02 8.61
N SER A 230 12.12 24.03 7.94
CA SER A 230 13.05 24.25 6.83
C SER A 230 12.40 25.04 5.68
N ARG A 231 11.13 24.72 5.35
CA ARG A 231 10.35 25.44 4.30
C ARG A 231 10.13 26.92 4.61
N ILE A 232 10.05 27.27 5.88
CA ILE A 232 9.95 28.69 6.32
C ILE A 232 11.29 29.27 6.75
N GLN A 233 12.40 28.62 6.35
CA GLN A 233 13.78 29.06 6.57
C GLN A 233 14.20 29.19 8.04
N LYS A 234 13.52 28.51 8.97
CA LYS A 234 13.92 28.40 10.37
C LYS A 234 14.89 27.25 10.56
N PHE A 235 16.10 27.42 10.01
CA PHE A 235 17.07 26.33 9.88
C PHE A 235 17.61 25.85 11.23
N GLU A 236 17.77 26.71 12.23
CA GLU A 236 18.20 26.34 13.58
C GLU A 236 17.17 25.46 14.30
N ASP A 237 15.88 25.79 14.14
CA ASP A 237 14.79 24.98 14.69
C ASP A 237 14.71 23.63 13.97
N ALA A 238 14.84 23.63 12.65
CA ALA A 238 14.87 22.41 11.84
C ALA A 238 16.00 21.48 12.24
N GLU A 239 17.22 22.01 12.43
CA GLU A 239 18.38 21.22 12.84
C GLU A 239 18.17 20.55 14.20
N ARG A 240 17.70 21.28 15.20
CA ARG A 240 17.43 20.72 16.55
C ARG A 240 16.40 19.58 16.50
N LEU A 241 15.37 19.73 15.69
CA LEU A 241 14.34 18.70 15.51
C LEU A 241 14.88 17.48 14.77
N LEU A 242 15.74 17.66 13.76
CA LEU A 242 16.41 16.57 13.04
C LEU A 242 17.36 15.80 13.96
N GLN A 243 18.13 16.49 14.82
CA GLN A 243 18.95 15.84 15.83
C GLN A 243 18.09 14.96 16.75
N ARG A 244 16.90 15.45 17.16
CA ARG A 244 15.99 14.67 18.00
C ARG A 244 15.40 13.49 17.23
N SER A 245 15.01 13.66 15.95
CA SER A 245 14.53 12.58 15.10
C SER A 245 15.57 11.47 14.95
N ILE A 246 16.83 11.83 14.64
CA ILE A 246 17.94 10.90 14.49
C ILE A 246 18.26 10.17 15.81
N TRP A 247 18.18 10.89 16.95
CA TRP A 247 18.39 10.26 18.25
C TRP A 247 17.33 9.20 18.58
N LEU A 248 16.08 9.44 18.17
CA LEU A 248 14.98 8.50 18.38
C LEU A 248 15.02 7.32 17.38
N ASP A 249 15.41 7.58 16.15
CA ASP A 249 15.56 6.57 15.09
C ASP A 249 16.73 6.93 14.17
N ALA A 250 17.87 6.29 14.42
CA ALA A 250 19.09 6.47 13.63
C ALA A 250 19.12 5.62 12.34
N THR A 251 18.05 4.83 12.06
CA THR A 251 18.00 3.90 10.92
C THR A 251 17.28 4.50 9.71
N SER A 252 16.63 5.64 9.85
CA SER A 252 15.94 6.35 8.76
C SER A 252 16.90 7.29 8.02
N THR A 253 16.98 7.20 6.69
CA THR A 253 17.83 8.05 5.83
C THR A 253 17.30 9.47 5.68
N GLY A 254 15.99 9.65 5.68
CA GLY A 254 15.33 10.94 5.45
C GLY A 254 15.81 12.07 6.35
N PRO A 255 15.92 11.90 7.68
CA PRO A 255 16.44 12.93 8.58
C PRO A 255 17.88 13.35 8.28
N TYR A 256 18.76 12.43 7.87
CA TYR A 256 20.14 12.76 7.49
C TYR A 256 20.21 13.56 6.18
N ILE A 257 19.38 13.21 5.20
CA ILE A 257 19.28 13.95 3.94
C ILE A 257 18.80 15.39 4.18
N LEU A 258 17.74 15.53 4.98
CA LEU A 258 17.23 16.87 5.31
C LEU A 258 18.22 17.65 6.18
N MET A 259 18.93 16.99 7.10
CA MET A 259 20.00 17.61 7.87
C MET A 259 21.08 18.19 6.95
N GLY A 260 21.51 17.41 5.95
CA GLY A 260 22.45 17.90 4.94
C GLY A 260 21.97 19.16 4.22
N LYS A 261 20.71 19.16 3.76
CA LYS A 261 20.09 20.34 3.12
C LYS A 261 20.03 21.55 4.05
N VAL A 262 19.65 21.36 5.31
CA VAL A 262 19.55 22.43 6.30
C VAL A 262 20.93 23.03 6.60
N LEU A 263 21.94 22.19 6.80
CA LEU A 263 23.31 22.63 7.09
C LEU A 263 23.95 23.34 5.88
N GLU A 264 23.68 22.89 4.65
CA GLU A 264 24.07 23.59 3.42
C GLU A 264 23.47 25.00 3.38
N LYS A 265 22.19 25.17 3.68
CA LYS A 265 21.53 26.49 3.73
C LYS A 265 22.09 27.41 4.84
N LYS A 266 22.66 26.83 5.90
CA LYS A 266 23.37 27.56 6.95
C LYS A 266 24.83 27.88 6.58
N GLY A 267 25.34 27.33 5.48
CA GLY A 267 26.76 27.47 5.09
C GLY A 267 27.70 26.53 5.86
N GLU A 268 27.18 25.53 6.57
CA GLU A 268 27.92 24.56 7.36
C GLU A 268 28.27 23.33 6.52
N PHE A 269 29.02 23.53 5.43
CA PHE A 269 29.21 22.54 4.35
C PHE A 269 29.90 21.26 4.82
N GLU A 270 30.89 21.32 5.73
CA GLU A 270 31.54 20.13 6.27
C GLU A 270 30.57 19.23 7.06
N LEU A 271 29.68 19.83 7.82
CA LEU A 271 28.64 19.09 8.56
C LEU A 271 27.60 18.55 7.61
N ALA A 272 27.22 19.29 6.58
CA ALA A 272 26.32 18.84 5.54
C ALA A 272 26.85 17.58 4.84
N VAL A 273 28.12 17.60 4.43
CA VAL A 273 28.79 16.44 3.83
C VAL A 273 28.75 15.22 4.76
N ARG A 274 29.06 15.38 6.06
CA ARG A 274 29.02 14.27 7.01
C ARG A 274 27.62 13.67 7.14
N ALA A 275 26.58 14.49 7.21
CA ALA A 275 25.20 14.02 7.30
C ALA A 275 24.80 13.26 6.02
N LEU A 276 25.14 13.79 4.84
CA LEU A 276 24.83 13.19 3.55
C LEU A 276 25.65 11.90 3.29
N GLN A 277 26.91 11.84 3.71
CA GLN A 277 27.72 10.62 3.68
C GLN A 277 27.09 9.51 4.53
N ARG A 278 26.56 9.87 5.71
CA ARG A 278 25.83 8.90 6.53
C ARG A 278 24.59 8.38 5.80
N ALA A 279 23.82 9.26 5.15
CA ALA A 279 22.67 8.85 4.34
C ALA A 279 23.08 7.95 3.16
N ALA A 280 24.17 8.29 2.44
CA ALA A 280 24.69 7.48 1.34
C ALA A 280 25.19 6.10 1.80
N THR A 281 25.77 6.01 2.99
CA THR A 281 26.15 4.71 3.58
C THR A 281 24.95 3.83 3.88
N MET A 282 23.83 4.43 4.27
CA MET A 282 22.57 3.69 4.60
C MET A 282 21.79 3.30 3.35
N ASP A 283 21.78 4.17 2.34
CA ASP A 283 21.14 3.94 1.04
C ASP A 283 22.07 4.42 -0.09
N PRO A 284 22.99 3.54 -0.56
CA PRO A 284 23.96 3.88 -1.59
C PRO A 284 23.34 4.12 -2.97
N ASN A 285 22.10 3.72 -3.18
CA ASN A 285 21.44 3.85 -4.49
C ASN A 285 20.46 5.03 -4.56
N ASN A 286 20.52 5.95 -3.61
CA ASN A 286 19.65 7.13 -3.59
C ASN A 286 20.26 8.29 -4.40
N PRO A 287 19.74 8.59 -5.61
CA PRO A 287 20.32 9.62 -6.47
C PRO A 287 20.23 11.02 -5.84
N THR A 288 19.19 11.29 -5.03
CA THR A 288 19.06 12.59 -4.35
C THR A 288 20.18 12.82 -3.35
N THR A 289 20.60 11.79 -2.62
CA THR A 289 21.69 11.90 -1.64
C THR A 289 23.00 12.23 -2.34
N HIS A 290 23.34 11.53 -3.42
CA HIS A 290 24.56 11.78 -4.20
C HIS A 290 24.54 13.15 -4.88
N HIS A 291 23.39 13.58 -5.39
CA HIS A 291 23.25 14.92 -5.95
C HIS A 291 23.55 16.01 -4.91
N LEU A 292 23.00 15.89 -3.69
CA LEU A 292 23.25 16.83 -2.60
C LEU A 292 24.71 16.80 -2.11
N LEU A 293 25.32 15.60 -2.04
CA LEU A 293 26.76 15.48 -1.75
C LEU A 293 27.61 16.22 -2.77
N GLY A 294 27.30 16.03 -4.05
CA GLY A 294 27.99 16.73 -5.13
C GLY A 294 27.85 18.25 -5.03
N GLN A 295 26.66 18.76 -4.64
CA GLN A 295 26.48 20.19 -4.39
C GLN A 295 27.29 20.67 -3.20
N ALA A 296 27.22 19.98 -2.07
CA ALA A 296 27.98 20.35 -0.88
C ALA A 296 29.52 20.35 -1.12
N TYR A 297 30.03 19.35 -1.85
CA TYR A 297 31.46 19.34 -2.24
C TYR A 297 31.80 20.47 -3.17
N ARG A 298 30.96 20.86 -4.12
CA ARG A 298 31.17 22.00 -5.00
C ARG A 298 31.27 23.31 -4.22
N ASP A 299 30.38 23.49 -3.23
CA ASP A 299 30.36 24.68 -2.38
C ASP A 299 31.59 24.76 -1.46
N MET A 300 32.21 23.61 -1.15
CA MET A 300 33.52 23.51 -0.49
C MET A 300 34.72 23.69 -1.46
N GLY A 301 34.50 23.85 -2.75
CA GLY A 301 35.56 23.93 -3.76
C GLY A 301 36.23 22.59 -4.12
N LYS A 302 35.71 21.47 -3.66
CA LYS A 302 36.18 20.10 -3.91
C LYS A 302 35.62 19.57 -5.24
N LYS A 303 36.25 19.96 -6.35
CA LYS A 303 35.73 19.74 -7.70
C LYS A 303 35.66 18.27 -8.10
N GLU A 304 36.69 17.49 -7.79
CA GLU A 304 36.79 16.07 -8.18
C GLU A 304 35.73 15.23 -7.47
N GLU A 305 35.58 15.43 -6.16
CA GLU A 305 34.56 14.76 -5.37
C GLU A 305 33.16 15.17 -5.82
N ALA A 306 32.95 16.45 -6.13
CA ALA A 306 31.66 16.95 -6.62
C ALA A 306 31.27 16.30 -7.96
N GLU A 307 32.20 16.24 -8.94
CA GLU A 307 31.97 15.61 -10.24
C GLU A 307 31.66 14.11 -10.10
N SER A 308 32.38 13.41 -9.22
CA SER A 308 32.18 12.00 -8.95
C SER A 308 30.76 11.72 -8.43
N GLU A 309 30.32 12.48 -7.42
CA GLU A 309 29.00 12.29 -6.80
C GLU A 309 27.84 12.68 -7.74
N LEU A 310 28.00 13.79 -8.51
CA LEU A 310 26.98 14.19 -9.48
C LEU A 310 26.83 13.18 -10.61
N LYS A 311 27.95 12.63 -11.12
CA LYS A 311 27.89 11.57 -12.14
C LYS A 311 27.23 10.32 -11.63
N LEU A 312 27.50 9.92 -10.38
CA LEU A 312 26.82 8.78 -9.76
C LEU A 312 25.31 9.03 -9.62
N ALA A 313 24.91 10.25 -9.20
CA ALA A 313 23.51 10.63 -9.12
C ALA A 313 22.77 10.50 -10.46
N GLU A 314 23.39 10.97 -11.56
CA GLU A 314 22.85 10.86 -12.92
C GLU A 314 22.70 9.40 -13.36
N GLN A 315 23.70 8.56 -13.08
CA GLN A 315 23.65 7.13 -13.39
C GLN A 315 22.51 6.42 -12.66
N LEU A 316 22.36 6.65 -11.35
CA LEU A 316 21.30 6.08 -10.54
C LEU A 316 19.90 6.54 -11.00
N GLN A 317 19.78 7.82 -11.36
CA GLN A 317 18.51 8.37 -11.89
C GLN A 317 18.12 7.71 -13.22
N SER A 318 19.08 7.50 -14.11
CA SER A 318 18.83 6.85 -15.41
C SER A 318 18.42 5.38 -15.24
N GLN A 319 19.00 4.66 -14.29
CA GLN A 319 18.64 3.29 -13.97
C GLN A 319 17.22 3.19 -13.41
N GLN A 320 16.81 4.09 -12.52
CA GLN A 320 15.44 4.13 -11.98
C GLN A 320 14.40 4.44 -13.05
N SER A 321 14.72 5.26 -14.04
CA SER A 321 13.82 5.61 -15.15
C SER A 321 13.67 4.50 -16.19
N SER A 322 14.58 3.53 -16.24
CA SER A 322 14.59 2.42 -17.20
C SER A 322 13.88 1.16 -16.67
N HIS A 323 13.46 1.14 -15.41
CA HIS A 323 12.64 0.08 -14.80
C HIS A 323 11.31 0.67 -14.34
N PRO A 324 10.25 0.61 -15.22
CA PRO A 324 8.92 1.10 -14.88
C PRO A 324 8.21 0.22 -13.87
#